data_22e3953f3d17fcae3c5bc6eb873b78ab
#
_entry.id   22e3953f3d17fcae3c5bc6eb873b78ab
#
_cell.length_a   1.000
_cell.length_b   1.000
_cell.length_c   1.000
_cell.angle_alpha   90.00
_cell.angle_beta   90.00
_cell.angle_gamma   90.00
#
_symmetry.space_group_name_H-M   'P 1'
#
loop_
_entity.id
_entity.type
_entity.pdbx_description
1 polymer ?
#
loop_
_entity_poly.entity_id
_entity_poly.type
_entity_poly.pdbx_seq_one_letter_code
_entity_poly.pdbx_strand_id
1 'polypeptide(L)'
;VSDGIRIPTELLPADGRFGAGPSKVRQAQVDALAGVWQTYLGTSHRQKAVKSEVGRLRSGLRDLFALPDGYEVVLGNGGSTAFWDIATFGLLDNRAQFLSFGEFGAKFASGAAKAPHLGEPTIITADPGTAPAFTAXXXXX
;
A
#
# COMPACT_ATOMS: atom_id res chain seq x y z
N VAL A 1 24.13 22.03 -0.73
CA VAL A 1 23.91 21.07 0.34
C VAL A 1 22.61 21.49 1.05
N SER A 2 21.54 20.76 0.83
CA SER A 2 20.29 21.04 1.51
C SER A 2 20.50 20.87 3.01
N ASP A 3 20.09 21.86 3.79
CA ASP A 3 19.99 21.65 5.22
C ASP A 3 19.09 20.45 5.41
N GLY A 4 19.68 19.35 5.87
CA GLY A 4 18.95 18.10 5.98
C GLY A 4 17.72 18.23 6.87
N ILE A 5 16.64 17.61 6.44
CA ILE A 5 15.45 17.52 7.27
C ILE A 5 15.84 16.86 8.59
N ARG A 6 15.62 17.53 9.70
CA ARG A 6 15.88 17.00 11.03
C ARG A 6 14.57 16.56 11.65
N ILE A 7 14.49 15.28 11.93
CA ILE A 7 13.31 14.72 12.60
C ILE A 7 13.47 15.01 14.10
N PRO A 8 12.49 15.66 14.73
CA PRO A 8 12.57 15.89 16.19
C PRO A 8 12.78 14.56 16.94
N THR A 9 13.60 14.62 17.98
CA THR A 9 13.99 13.42 18.73
C THR A 9 12.79 12.65 19.28
N GLU A 10 11.77 13.38 19.68
CA GLU A 10 10.55 12.79 20.23
C GLU A 10 9.72 12.01 19.20
N LEU A 11 10.01 12.21 17.93
CA LEU A 11 9.36 11.46 16.86
C LEU A 11 10.16 10.24 16.43
N LEU A 12 11.40 10.11 16.91
CA LEU A 12 12.22 8.97 16.53
C LEU A 12 11.69 7.70 17.22
N PRO A 13 11.76 6.54 16.56
CA PRO A 13 11.34 5.30 17.22
C PRO A 13 12.26 4.97 18.40
N ALA A 14 11.66 4.58 19.50
CA ALA A 14 12.41 4.32 20.73
C ALA A 14 13.34 3.12 20.61
N ASP A 15 13.02 2.15 19.76
CA ASP A 15 13.77 0.90 19.68
C ASP A 15 14.10 0.45 18.25
N GLY A 16 13.86 1.27 17.29
CA GLY A 16 14.26 0.97 15.92
C GLY A 16 13.39 -0.05 15.18
N ARG A 17 12.30 -0.50 15.77
CA ARG A 17 11.39 -1.41 15.07
C ARG A 17 10.59 -0.64 14.03
N PHE A 18 11.20 -0.48 12.86
CA PHE A 18 10.65 0.32 11.76
C PHE A 18 10.90 -0.38 10.43
N GLY A 19 10.60 -1.67 10.42
CA GLY A 19 10.84 -2.50 9.25
C GLY A 19 9.63 -2.58 8.33
N ALA A 20 9.84 -3.18 7.18
CA ALA A 20 8.77 -3.46 6.22
C ALA A 20 8.01 -4.69 6.71
N GLY A 21 6.98 -4.45 7.48
CA GLY A 21 6.19 -5.48 8.14
C GLY A 21 6.22 -5.26 9.63
N PRO A 22 7.11 -5.92 10.38
CA PRO A 22 7.15 -5.70 11.84
C PRO A 22 7.51 -4.26 12.18
N SER A 23 6.60 -3.57 12.84
CA SER A 23 6.79 -2.18 13.25
C SER A 23 6.32 -2.02 14.68
N LYS A 24 6.83 -0.99 15.34
CA LYS A 24 6.49 -0.74 16.71
C LYS A 24 5.04 -0.28 16.84
N VAL A 25 4.30 -0.93 17.73
CA VAL A 25 2.97 -0.48 18.12
C VAL A 25 3.15 0.46 19.33
N ARG A 26 2.58 1.65 19.24
CA ARG A 26 2.69 2.62 20.32
C ARG A 26 1.78 2.23 21.48
N GLN A 27 2.25 2.46 22.71
CA GLN A 27 1.46 2.15 23.91
C GLN A 27 0.07 2.79 23.85
N ALA A 28 0.00 4.04 23.41
CA ALA A 28 -1.28 4.75 23.32
C ALA A 28 -2.32 4.06 22.43
N GLN A 29 -1.85 3.34 21.40
CA GLN A 29 -2.77 2.58 20.52
C GLN A 29 -3.36 1.38 21.29
N VAL A 30 -2.52 0.71 22.07
CA VAL A 30 -2.97 -0.42 22.88
C VAL A 30 -3.94 0.04 23.95
N ASP A 31 -3.60 1.14 24.64
CA ASP A 31 -4.45 1.70 25.71
C ASP A 31 -5.81 2.14 25.16
N ALA A 32 -5.82 2.78 23.98
CA ALA A 32 -7.07 3.20 23.36
C ALA A 32 -7.97 2.00 23.04
N LEU A 33 -7.38 0.92 22.53
CA LEU A 33 -8.13 -0.28 22.23
C LEU A 33 -8.64 -0.95 23.52
N ALA A 34 -7.78 -1.02 24.54
CA ALA A 34 -8.17 -1.57 25.83
C ALA A 34 -9.32 -0.78 26.46
N GLY A 35 -9.34 0.54 26.24
CA GLY A 35 -10.37 1.41 26.79
C GLY A 35 -11.76 1.18 26.20
N VAL A 36 -11.83 0.60 25.01
CA VAL A 36 -13.13 0.39 24.32
C VAL A 36 -13.44 -1.09 24.10
N TRP A 37 -12.75 -1.99 24.79
CA TRP A 37 -12.87 -3.42 24.53
C TRP A 37 -14.31 -3.93 24.68
N GLN A 38 -15.02 -3.45 25.70
CA GLN A 38 -16.39 -3.92 26.00
C GLN A 38 -17.42 -3.49 24.96
N THR A 39 -17.19 -2.36 24.30
CA THR A 39 -18.17 -1.79 23.39
C THR A 39 -17.78 -1.93 21.93
N TYR A 40 -16.54 -2.33 21.64
CA TYR A 40 -16.04 -2.40 20.29
C TYR A 40 -15.57 -3.80 19.87
N LEU A 41 -14.69 -4.43 20.68
CA LEU A 41 -14.13 -5.74 20.31
C LEU A 41 -15.23 -6.79 20.31
N GLY A 42 -15.23 -7.63 19.28
CA GLY A 42 -16.26 -8.66 19.13
C GLY A 42 -17.59 -8.11 18.63
N THR A 43 -17.68 -6.82 18.37
CA THR A 43 -18.91 -6.20 17.88
C THR A 43 -19.02 -6.41 16.36
N SER A 44 -20.22 -6.68 15.90
CA SER A 44 -20.48 -6.89 14.48
C SER A 44 -20.11 -5.67 13.65
N HIS A 45 -19.48 -5.94 12.48
CA HIS A 45 -19.14 -4.88 11.54
C HIS A 45 -20.37 -4.08 11.06
N ARG A 46 -21.58 -4.60 11.28
CA ARG A 46 -22.82 -3.91 10.92
C ARG A 46 -23.24 -2.88 11.96
N GLN A 47 -22.67 -2.94 13.17
CA GLN A 47 -23.03 -2.04 14.25
C GLN A 47 -22.41 -0.65 14.07
N LYS A 48 -23.09 0.35 14.61
CA LYS A 48 -22.67 1.75 14.49
C LYS A 48 -21.26 1.99 15.02
N ALA A 49 -20.89 1.33 16.13
CA ALA A 49 -19.56 1.50 16.72
C ALA A 49 -18.46 1.19 15.71
N VAL A 50 -18.61 0.07 14.98
CA VAL A 50 -17.57 -0.33 14.00
C VAL A 50 -17.67 0.53 12.74
N LYS A 51 -18.88 0.76 12.24
CA LYS A 51 -19.08 1.60 11.04
C LYS A 51 -18.50 3.00 11.24
N SER A 52 -18.68 3.58 12.44
CA SER A 52 -18.17 4.92 12.72
C SER A 52 -16.65 4.97 12.69
N GLU A 53 -15.98 3.94 13.21
CA GLU A 53 -14.50 3.91 13.19
C GLU A 53 -13.98 3.73 11.77
N VAL A 54 -14.62 2.88 10.97
CA VAL A 54 -14.25 2.73 9.56
C VAL A 54 -14.46 4.06 8.82
N GLY A 55 -15.58 4.72 9.07
CA GLY A 55 -15.86 6.04 8.48
C GLY A 55 -14.81 7.07 8.86
N ARG A 56 -14.44 7.11 10.16
CA ARG A 56 -13.42 8.04 10.66
C ARG A 56 -12.06 7.78 10.00
N LEU A 57 -11.70 6.51 9.85
CA LEU A 57 -10.44 6.14 9.19
C LEU A 57 -10.46 6.59 7.71
N ARG A 58 -11.54 6.29 7.00
CA ARG A 58 -11.66 6.65 5.59
C ARG A 58 -11.61 8.17 5.39
N SER A 59 -12.32 8.93 6.23
CA SER A 59 -12.29 10.39 6.18
C SER A 59 -10.89 10.93 6.48
N GLY A 60 -10.25 10.40 7.52
CA GLY A 60 -8.92 10.84 7.90
C GLY A 60 -7.89 10.60 6.80
N LEU A 61 -7.98 9.46 6.11
CA LEU A 61 -7.06 9.18 4.99
C LEU A 61 -7.38 10.09 3.79
N ARG A 62 -8.65 10.34 3.51
CA ARG A 62 -9.03 11.29 2.46
C ARG A 62 -8.44 12.67 2.73
N ASP A 63 -8.55 13.13 3.96
CA ASP A 63 -8.04 14.45 4.35
C ASP A 63 -6.52 14.48 4.31
N LEU A 64 -5.88 13.45 4.86
CA LEU A 64 -4.42 13.36 4.91
C LEU A 64 -3.78 13.42 3.52
N PHE A 65 -4.39 12.73 2.56
CA PHE A 65 -3.87 12.68 1.19
C PHE A 65 -4.49 13.73 0.27
N ALA A 66 -5.38 14.58 0.80
CA ALA A 66 -6.08 15.61 0.01
C ALA A 66 -6.67 15.01 -1.27
N LEU A 67 -7.39 13.90 -1.12
CA LEU A 67 -7.90 13.17 -2.28
C LEU A 67 -8.89 14.01 -3.07
N PRO A 68 -8.73 14.08 -4.40
CA PRO A 68 -9.67 14.84 -5.22
C PRO A 68 -11.04 14.15 -5.30
N ASP A 69 -12.02 14.89 -5.79
CA ASP A 69 -13.35 14.33 -6.00
C ASP A 69 -13.29 13.14 -6.95
N GLY A 70 -14.09 12.14 -6.66
CA GLY A 70 -14.10 10.91 -7.44
C GLY A 70 -13.18 9.83 -6.90
N TYR A 71 -12.27 10.16 -5.98
CA TYR A 71 -11.42 9.17 -5.34
C TYR A 71 -12.04 8.67 -4.05
N GLU A 72 -11.85 7.42 -3.76
CA GLU A 72 -12.44 6.79 -2.60
C GLU A 72 -11.42 5.91 -1.88
N VAL A 73 -11.44 5.94 -0.54
CA VAL A 73 -10.60 5.07 0.27
C VAL A 73 -11.32 3.73 0.43
N VAL A 74 -10.69 2.67 -0.05
CA VAL A 74 -11.23 1.31 0.05
C VAL A 74 -10.32 0.50 0.94
N LEU A 75 -10.89 -0.17 1.93
CA LEU A 75 -10.14 -1.00 2.87
C LEU A 75 -10.22 -2.47 2.42
N GLY A 76 -9.10 -3.16 2.42
CA GLY A 76 -9.05 -4.56 2.05
C GLY A 76 -8.04 -5.32 2.88
N ASN A 77 -8.13 -6.61 2.86
CA ASN A 77 -7.15 -7.47 3.51
C ASN A 77 -5.94 -7.67 2.59
N GLY A 78 -4.76 -7.71 3.19
CA GLY A 78 -3.54 -8.02 2.48
C GLY A 78 -2.64 -6.82 2.33
N GLY A 79 -1.54 -7.02 1.64
CA GLY A 79 -0.58 -5.99 1.36
C GLY A 79 -0.38 -5.84 -0.13
N SER A 80 0.85 -5.53 -0.54
CA SER A 80 1.19 -5.30 -1.96
C SER A 80 0.84 -6.50 -2.84
N THR A 81 1.02 -7.71 -2.33
CA THR A 81 0.72 -8.93 -3.11
C THR A 81 -0.76 -8.98 -3.50
N ALA A 82 -1.65 -8.61 -2.58
CA ALA A 82 -3.08 -8.55 -2.90
C ALA A 82 -3.37 -7.52 -3.98
N PHE A 83 -2.67 -6.38 -3.93
CA PHE A 83 -2.81 -5.36 -4.99
C PHE A 83 -2.34 -5.88 -6.34
N TRP A 84 -1.28 -6.70 -6.38
CA TRP A 84 -0.82 -7.28 -7.65
C TRP A 84 -1.94 -8.09 -8.32
N ASP A 85 -2.68 -8.87 -7.54
CA ASP A 85 -3.82 -9.63 -8.07
C ASP A 85 -4.92 -8.69 -8.56
N ILE A 86 -5.24 -7.67 -7.76
CA ILE A 86 -6.24 -6.67 -8.13
C ILE A 86 -5.86 -6.01 -9.47
N ALA A 87 -4.59 -5.60 -9.59
CA ALA A 87 -4.12 -4.94 -10.81
C ALA A 87 -4.15 -5.90 -12.00
N THR A 88 -3.63 -7.12 -11.81
CA THR A 88 -3.53 -8.10 -12.89
C THR A 88 -4.89 -8.47 -13.46
N PHE A 89 -5.91 -8.62 -12.59
CA PHE A 89 -7.22 -9.09 -13.01
C PHE A 89 -8.27 -7.99 -13.16
N GLY A 90 -7.97 -6.77 -12.72
CA GLY A 90 -8.94 -5.70 -12.74
C GLY A 90 -8.52 -4.40 -13.43
N LEU A 91 -7.22 -4.21 -13.64
CA LEU A 91 -6.72 -2.96 -14.24
C LEU A 91 -5.99 -3.17 -15.56
N LEU A 92 -5.45 -4.37 -15.81
CA LEU A 92 -4.71 -4.65 -17.03
C LEU A 92 -5.62 -5.26 -18.06
N ASP A 93 -5.72 -4.63 -19.23
CA ASP A 93 -6.57 -5.13 -20.33
C ASP A 93 -5.82 -6.08 -21.24
N ASN A 94 -4.62 -5.71 -21.65
CA ASN A 94 -3.87 -6.46 -22.65
C ASN A 94 -2.51 -6.89 -22.12
N ARG A 95 -1.66 -5.93 -21.82
CA ARG A 95 -0.32 -6.21 -21.30
C ARG A 95 0.17 -4.99 -20.53
N ALA A 96 1.28 -5.15 -19.82
CA ALA A 96 1.82 -4.09 -18.99
C ALA A 96 3.33 -3.97 -19.15
N GLN A 97 3.84 -2.83 -18.73
CA GLN A 97 5.29 -2.63 -18.63
C GLN A 97 5.65 -2.58 -17.15
N PHE A 98 6.68 -3.32 -16.78
CA PHE A 98 7.13 -3.41 -15.40
C PHE A 98 8.57 -2.91 -15.29
N LEU A 99 8.83 -2.13 -14.24
CA LEU A 99 10.20 -1.77 -13.87
C LEU A 99 10.63 -2.71 -12.76
N SER A 100 11.64 -3.53 -13.04
CA SER A 100 12.11 -4.56 -12.12
C SER A 100 13.53 -4.25 -11.67
N PHE A 101 13.63 -3.69 -10.45
CA PHE A 101 14.92 -3.35 -9.85
C PHE A 101 14.97 -3.80 -8.39
N GLY A 102 14.19 -4.81 -8.05
CA GLY A 102 14.14 -5.41 -6.73
C GLY A 102 13.19 -6.60 -6.72
N GLU A 103 13.16 -7.30 -5.59
CA GLU A 103 12.42 -8.55 -5.47
C GLU A 103 10.92 -8.39 -5.75
N PHE A 104 10.30 -7.36 -5.17
CA PHE A 104 8.85 -7.21 -5.30
C PHE A 104 8.44 -6.81 -6.71
N GLY A 105 9.21 -5.96 -7.37
CA GLY A 105 8.93 -5.63 -8.78
C GLY A 105 9.03 -6.85 -9.67
N ALA A 106 10.06 -7.67 -9.45
CA ALA A 106 10.26 -8.90 -10.21
C ALA A 106 9.11 -9.89 -10.00
N LYS A 107 8.64 -10.02 -8.75
CA LYS A 107 7.53 -10.93 -8.43
C LYS A 107 6.23 -10.47 -9.07
N PHE A 108 5.94 -9.17 -9.04
CA PHE A 108 4.74 -8.65 -9.68
C PHE A 108 4.77 -8.91 -11.19
N ALA A 109 5.90 -8.60 -11.84
CA ALA A 109 6.07 -8.84 -13.27
C ALA A 109 5.87 -10.32 -13.62
N SER A 110 6.47 -11.20 -12.81
CA SER A 110 6.34 -12.65 -13.01
C SER A 110 4.91 -13.13 -12.83
N GLY A 111 4.19 -12.56 -11.87
CA GLY A 111 2.78 -12.89 -11.67
C GLY A 111 1.92 -12.50 -12.85
N ALA A 112 2.12 -11.28 -13.34
CA ALA A 112 1.36 -10.78 -14.49
C ALA A 112 1.67 -11.59 -15.75
N ALA A 113 2.94 -11.99 -15.93
CA ALA A 113 3.34 -12.78 -17.10
C ALA A 113 2.67 -14.16 -17.14
N LYS A 114 2.21 -14.66 -15.99
CA LYS A 114 1.54 -15.96 -15.90
C LYS A 114 0.03 -15.85 -16.03
N ALA A 115 -0.50 -14.63 -16.11
CA ALA A 115 -1.95 -14.44 -16.20
C ALA A 115 -2.44 -14.87 -17.59
N PRO A 116 -3.41 -15.80 -17.65
CA PRO A 116 -3.76 -16.40 -18.94
C PRO A 116 -4.49 -15.47 -19.90
N HIS A 117 -4.97 -14.34 -19.41
CA HIS A 117 -5.72 -13.38 -20.23
C HIS A 117 -4.86 -12.21 -20.71
N LEU A 118 -3.59 -12.16 -20.30
CA LEU A 118 -2.70 -11.06 -20.69
C LEU A 118 -1.63 -11.52 -21.66
N GLY A 119 -1.19 -10.59 -22.48
CA GLY A 119 -0.04 -10.81 -23.36
C GLY A 119 1.28 -10.63 -22.60
N GLU A 120 2.36 -11.00 -23.23
CA GLU A 120 3.69 -10.96 -22.63
C GLU A 120 4.04 -9.55 -22.16
N PRO A 121 4.39 -9.36 -20.90
CA PRO A 121 4.75 -8.02 -20.41
C PRO A 121 6.12 -7.57 -20.90
N THR A 122 6.31 -6.27 -20.97
CA THR A 122 7.64 -5.68 -21.14
C THR A 122 8.28 -5.50 -19.78
N ILE A 123 9.42 -6.12 -19.53
CA ILE A 123 10.09 -6.01 -18.24
C ILE A 123 11.42 -5.29 -18.43
N ILE A 124 11.55 -4.13 -17.81
CA ILE A 124 12.78 -3.32 -17.86
C ILE A 124 13.50 -3.53 -16.53
N THR A 125 14.67 -4.16 -16.60
CA THR A 125 15.43 -4.49 -15.39
C THR A 125 16.54 -3.47 -15.15
N ALA A 126 16.89 -3.31 -13.88
CA ALA A 126 18.04 -2.51 -13.46
C ALA A 126 18.60 -3.10 -12.16
N ASP A 127 19.83 -2.78 -11.85
CA ASP A 127 20.49 -3.28 -10.65
C ASP A 127 19.81 -2.73 -9.38
N PRO A 128 19.79 -3.51 -8.31
CA PRO A 128 19.29 -3.01 -7.03
C PRO A 128 20.00 -1.71 -6.63
N GLY A 129 19.20 -0.77 -6.12
CA GLY A 129 19.74 0.54 -5.76
C GLY A 129 19.68 1.56 -6.89
N THR A 130 19.26 1.14 -8.08
CA THR A 130 19.05 2.04 -9.21
C THR A 130 17.58 2.02 -9.60
N ALA A 131 17.15 2.95 -10.45
CA ALA A 131 15.77 2.98 -10.92
C ALA A 131 15.75 3.17 -12.43
N PRO A 132 15.27 2.17 -13.17
CA PRO A 132 15.16 2.34 -14.62
C PRO A 132 14.01 3.29 -14.94
N ALA A 133 14.06 3.91 -16.11
CA ALA A 133 12.99 4.76 -16.58
C ALA A 133 12.02 3.97 -17.45
N PHE A 134 10.76 4.37 -17.44
CA PHE A 134 9.80 3.85 -18.41
C PHE A 134 10.23 4.24 -19.83
N THR A 135 10.06 3.31 -20.76
CA THR A 135 10.20 3.64 -22.19
C THR A 135 8.80 3.85 -22.77
N ALA A 136 8.70 4.79 -23.75
CA ALA A 136 7.44 4.98 -24.45
C ALA A 136 7.08 3.65 -25.10
N UNK A 137 6.04 3.09 -24.67
CA UNK A 137 5.76 1.88 -25.19
C UNK A 137 5.22 2.12 -26.51
N UNK A 138 5.68 1.86 -27.19
CA UNK A 138 5.13 1.89 -28.34
C UNK A 138 3.90 1.17 -28.13
N UNK A 139 3.30 1.67 -27.97
CA UNK A 139 2.17 1.24 -27.79
C UNK A 139 1.79 0.47 -28.85
N UNK A 140 2.23 -0.13 -28.81
CA UNK A 140 1.91 -0.93 -29.78
C UNK A 140 0.73 -1.58 -29.35
N UNK A 141 0.26 -1.05 -29.59
CA UNK A 141 -0.97 -1.36 -29.46
C UNK A 141 -1.57 -2.44 -29.26
#